data_ee50dd2d7a39475723b7cf8a4a569e8e
#
_entry.id   ee50dd2d7a39475723b7cf8a4a569e8e
#
_cell.length_a   1.000
_cell.length_b   1.000
_cell.length_c   1.000
_cell.angle_alpha   90.00
_cell.angle_beta   90.00
_cell.angle_gamma   90.00
#
_symmetry.space_group_name_H-M   'P 1'
#
loop_
_entity.id
_entity.type
_entity.pdbx_description
1 polymer ?
#
loop_
_entity_poly.entity_id
_entity_poly.type
_entity_poly.pdbx_seq_one_letter_code
_entity_poly.pdbx_strand_id
1 'polypeptide(L)'
;MAILAMCAVAAGETWHIDNLKKIGNHPAMVLGNPKIIAAPGGKALEFNGVDDAVFLNVHPLAGAKTWTWEVIFRPVSGGAPEQRFFHLQEKGTDNRMLFEIRVIGNQWCLDAFAKSGDAQQVLLDRTKLHPLDAWYHAAAVYDGHQFRNYVDGVLEGSAEIHLEPQKAGQTSLGVRINKVNYFKGAILQARMTPRALRPEEFLKKP
;
A
#
# COMPACT_ATOMS: atom_id res chain seq x y z
N MET A 1 38.47 -16.17 -3.06
CA MET A 1 37.87 -14.96 -2.44
C MET A 1 36.43 -14.88 -2.89
N ALA A 2 35.46 -15.21 -2.04
CA ALA A 2 34.07 -15.08 -2.33
C ALA A 2 33.67 -13.62 -1.99
N ILE A 3 33.27 -12.84 -2.99
CA ILE A 3 32.71 -11.52 -2.79
C ILE A 3 31.26 -11.75 -2.28
N LEU A 4 31.06 -11.58 -0.98
CA LEU A 4 29.71 -11.46 -0.42
C LEU A 4 29.09 -10.16 -1.00
N ALA A 5 28.20 -10.31 -1.96
CA ALA A 5 27.35 -9.21 -2.36
C ALA A 5 26.42 -8.89 -1.18
N MET A 6 26.76 -7.87 -0.40
CA MET A 6 25.83 -7.28 0.56
C MET A 6 24.67 -6.69 -0.25
N CYS A 7 23.52 -7.38 -0.26
CA CYS A 7 22.27 -6.77 -0.69
C CYS A 7 21.99 -5.61 0.27
N ALA A 8 22.24 -4.39 -0.16
CA ALA A 8 21.88 -3.21 0.60
C ALA A 8 20.35 -3.18 0.70
N VAL A 9 19.82 -3.30 1.92
CA VAL A 9 18.40 -3.04 2.20
C VAL A 9 18.14 -1.57 1.86
N ALA A 10 17.13 -1.29 1.04
CA ALA A 10 16.77 0.08 0.71
C ALA A 10 16.50 0.87 2.00
N ALA A 11 16.96 2.11 2.05
CA ALA A 11 16.58 3.03 3.12
C ALA A 11 15.06 3.24 3.06
N GLY A 12 14.40 3.34 4.22
CA GLY A 12 12.96 3.61 4.26
C GLY A 12 12.61 4.90 3.52
N GLU A 13 11.47 4.91 2.82
CA GLU A 13 10.99 6.05 2.06
C GLU A 13 9.66 6.57 2.60
N THR A 14 9.52 7.91 2.59
CA THR A 14 8.22 8.58 2.81
C THR A 14 7.84 9.33 1.55
N TRP A 15 6.65 9.06 1.06
CA TRP A 15 6.10 9.66 -0.15
C TRP A 15 4.92 10.56 0.18
N HIS A 16 5.00 11.84 -0.20
CA HIS A 16 3.85 12.72 -0.32
C HIS A 16 3.21 12.48 -1.68
N ILE A 17 1.92 12.12 -1.69
CA ILE A 17 1.19 11.75 -2.90
C ILE A 17 0.45 13.00 -3.40
N ASP A 18 1.20 13.99 -3.82
CA ASP A 18 0.74 15.35 -4.14
C ASP A 18 1.18 15.84 -5.53
N ASN A 19 1.74 14.96 -6.36
CA ASN A 19 2.38 15.33 -7.61
C ASN A 19 2.13 14.28 -8.70
N LEU A 20 1.88 14.72 -9.92
CA LEU A 20 1.65 13.86 -11.09
C LEU A 20 2.90 13.62 -11.95
N LYS A 21 4.02 14.30 -11.67
CA LYS A 21 5.28 14.11 -12.40
C LYS A 21 6.22 13.16 -11.69
N LYS A 22 6.23 13.20 -10.36
CA LYS A 22 7.06 12.34 -9.52
C LYS A 22 6.39 12.11 -8.15
N ILE A 23 6.63 10.96 -7.56
CA ILE A 23 6.26 10.64 -6.17
C ILE A 23 7.53 10.22 -5.44
N GLY A 24 7.84 10.86 -4.31
CA GLY A 24 9.18 10.81 -3.75
C GLY A 24 10.20 11.28 -4.80
N ASN A 25 11.21 10.48 -5.07
CA ASN A 25 12.21 10.76 -6.11
C ASN A 25 11.98 9.96 -7.41
N HIS A 26 10.84 9.30 -7.56
CA HIS A 26 10.55 8.39 -8.66
C HIS A 26 9.63 9.04 -9.70
N PRO A 27 10.01 9.05 -11.01
CA PRO A 27 9.14 9.52 -12.07
C PRO A 27 7.81 8.76 -12.07
N ALA A 28 6.70 9.48 -12.22
CA ALA A 28 5.35 8.93 -12.24
C ALA A 28 4.83 8.78 -13.67
N MET A 29 4.29 7.61 -13.99
CA MET A 29 3.49 7.37 -15.20
C MET A 29 2.02 7.42 -14.81
N VAL A 30 1.28 8.36 -15.36
CA VAL A 30 -0.13 8.60 -15.04
C VAL A 30 -1.03 7.94 -16.08
N LEU A 31 -2.08 7.27 -15.62
CA LEU A 31 -3.19 6.78 -16.42
C LEU A 31 -4.47 7.50 -15.99
N GLY A 32 -5.34 7.80 -16.96
CA GLY A 32 -6.55 8.59 -16.68
C GLY A 32 -6.24 10.06 -16.40
N ASN A 33 -6.95 10.64 -15.45
CA ASN A 33 -6.82 12.05 -15.08
C ASN A 33 -6.99 12.27 -13.58
N PRO A 34 -6.18 11.61 -12.72
CA PRO A 34 -6.25 11.79 -11.28
C PRO A 34 -6.04 13.26 -10.91
N LYS A 35 -6.66 13.72 -9.84
CA LYS A 35 -6.68 15.13 -9.45
C LYS A 35 -5.82 15.37 -8.23
N ILE A 36 -5.12 16.50 -8.21
CA ILE A 36 -4.51 17.01 -6.99
C ILE A 36 -5.57 17.80 -6.24
N ILE A 37 -5.91 17.36 -5.04
CA ILE A 37 -6.90 18.00 -4.17
C ILE A 37 -6.27 18.51 -2.87
N ALA A 38 -6.95 19.46 -2.23
CA ALA A 38 -6.61 19.86 -0.86
C ALA A 38 -6.94 18.71 0.11
N ALA A 39 -6.06 18.49 1.09
CA ALA A 39 -6.21 17.47 2.11
C ALA A 39 -5.71 18.01 3.46
N PRO A 40 -6.12 17.44 4.61
CA PRO A 40 -5.57 17.82 5.89
C PRO A 40 -4.04 17.69 5.89
N GLY A 41 -3.34 18.78 6.25
CA GLY A 41 -1.87 18.80 6.27
C GLY A 41 -1.19 18.93 4.89
N GLY A 42 -1.94 19.17 3.77
CA GLY A 42 -1.30 19.36 2.47
C GLY A 42 -2.19 19.06 1.26
N LYS A 43 -1.68 18.28 0.32
CA LYS A 43 -2.36 17.88 -0.90
C LYS A 43 -2.34 16.35 -1.04
N ALA A 44 -3.33 15.82 -1.74
CA ALA A 44 -3.47 14.39 -2.04
C ALA A 44 -3.79 14.17 -3.52
N LEU A 45 -3.53 12.99 -4.05
CA LEU A 45 -4.08 12.56 -5.34
C LEU A 45 -5.41 11.85 -5.11
N GLU A 46 -6.42 12.31 -5.84
CA GLU A 46 -7.75 11.71 -5.92
C GLU A 46 -7.88 10.89 -7.20
N PHE A 47 -8.47 9.71 -7.07
CA PHE A 47 -8.71 8.71 -8.11
C PHE A 47 -10.22 8.49 -8.27
N ASN A 48 -10.70 8.35 -9.51
CA ASN A 48 -12.11 8.30 -9.86
C ASN A 48 -12.77 6.90 -9.70
N GLY A 49 -11.97 5.84 -9.50
CA GLY A 49 -12.46 4.46 -9.40
C GLY A 49 -12.80 3.79 -10.73
N VAL A 50 -12.42 4.39 -11.86
CA VAL A 50 -12.75 3.92 -13.20
C VAL A 50 -11.49 3.64 -14.04
N ASP A 51 -10.61 4.63 -14.14
CA ASP A 51 -9.42 4.57 -15.02
C ASP A 51 -8.21 5.35 -14.51
N ASP A 52 -8.32 6.01 -13.37
CA ASP A 52 -7.24 6.78 -12.78
C ASP A 52 -6.21 5.90 -12.07
N ALA A 53 -4.93 6.09 -12.39
CA ALA A 53 -3.84 5.40 -11.73
C ALA A 53 -2.51 6.14 -11.86
N VAL A 54 -1.57 5.82 -10.96
CA VAL A 54 -0.17 6.22 -11.06
C VAL A 54 0.71 4.99 -10.92
N PHE A 55 1.71 4.86 -11.80
CA PHE A 55 2.69 3.78 -11.78
C PHE A 55 4.10 4.32 -11.57
N LEU A 56 4.87 3.63 -10.74
CA LEU A 56 6.28 3.94 -10.45
C LEU A 56 7.13 2.70 -10.73
N ASN A 57 8.28 2.89 -11.36
CA ASN A 57 9.22 1.79 -11.63
C ASN A 57 10.16 1.57 -10.44
N VAL A 58 9.59 1.31 -9.28
CA VAL A 58 10.28 1.05 -8.02
C VAL A 58 9.47 0.12 -7.12
N HIS A 59 10.16 -0.73 -6.37
CA HIS A 59 9.63 -1.48 -5.23
C HIS A 59 10.38 -1.01 -3.98
N PRO A 60 9.81 -0.10 -3.18
CA PRO A 60 10.56 0.58 -2.10
C PRO A 60 10.96 -0.34 -0.93
N LEU A 61 10.40 -1.54 -0.85
CA LEU A 61 10.75 -2.57 0.14
C LEU A 61 11.57 -3.72 -0.45
N ALA A 62 12.18 -3.53 -1.63
CA ALA A 62 13.02 -4.55 -2.24
C ALA A 62 14.17 -4.95 -1.30
N GLY A 63 14.37 -6.26 -1.09
CA GLY A 63 15.40 -6.82 -0.22
C GLY A 63 15.09 -6.79 1.28
N ALA A 64 13.99 -6.18 1.71
CA ALA A 64 13.62 -6.13 3.12
C ALA A 64 13.15 -7.48 3.64
N LYS A 65 13.80 -7.98 4.69
CA LYS A 65 13.41 -9.23 5.39
C LYS A 65 12.29 -9.00 6.39
N THR A 66 12.20 -7.81 6.93
CA THR A 66 11.14 -7.34 7.81
C THR A 66 10.73 -5.95 7.33
N TRP A 67 9.47 -5.60 7.43
CA TRP A 67 9.02 -4.33 6.88
C TRP A 67 7.73 -3.83 7.51
N THR A 68 7.53 -2.53 7.34
CA THR A 68 6.26 -1.84 7.59
C THR A 68 5.91 -1.03 6.36
N TRP A 69 4.70 -1.16 5.91
CA TRP A 69 4.12 -0.42 4.80
C TRP A 69 2.88 0.31 5.27
N GLU A 70 2.86 1.63 5.11
CA GLU A 70 1.84 2.50 5.65
C GLU A 70 1.29 3.44 4.59
N VAL A 71 0.03 3.80 4.73
CA VAL A 71 -0.64 4.75 3.86
C VAL A 71 -1.71 5.53 4.59
N ILE A 72 -1.78 6.84 4.33
CA ILE A 72 -2.89 7.70 4.73
C ILE A 72 -3.77 7.92 3.50
N PHE A 73 -5.02 7.50 3.60
CA PHE A 73 -5.95 7.50 2.47
C PHE A 73 -7.39 7.78 2.89
N ARG A 74 -8.22 8.10 1.91
CA ARG A 74 -9.67 8.34 2.10
C ARG A 74 -10.44 7.57 1.04
N PRO A 75 -11.08 6.43 1.35
CA PRO A 75 -12.01 5.76 0.44
C PRO A 75 -13.29 6.59 0.32
N VAL A 76 -13.79 6.75 -0.90
CA VAL A 76 -14.96 7.58 -1.19
C VAL A 76 -16.13 6.72 -1.68
N SER A 77 -17.34 7.10 -1.27
CA SER A 77 -18.58 6.40 -1.64
C SER A 77 -18.81 6.33 -3.17
N GLY A 78 -19.57 5.32 -3.61
CA GLY A 78 -19.89 5.09 -5.03
C GLY A 78 -18.75 4.42 -5.84
N GLY A 79 -17.75 3.85 -5.20
CA GLY A 79 -16.75 2.99 -5.83
C GLY A 79 -17.21 1.53 -5.93
N ALA A 80 -16.46 0.69 -6.63
CA ALA A 80 -16.73 -0.74 -6.77
C ALA A 80 -16.66 -1.47 -5.41
N PRO A 81 -17.31 -2.64 -5.26
CA PRO A 81 -17.24 -3.43 -4.02
C PRO A 81 -15.83 -3.89 -3.65
N GLU A 82 -14.97 -4.09 -4.63
CA GLU A 82 -13.56 -4.45 -4.47
C GLU A 82 -12.69 -3.38 -5.12
N GLN A 83 -11.75 -2.83 -4.36
CA GLN A 83 -10.89 -1.77 -4.86
C GLN A 83 -9.45 -2.00 -4.39
N ARG A 84 -8.49 -1.78 -5.27
CA ARG A 84 -7.07 -1.92 -4.98
C ARG A 84 -6.41 -0.56 -5.08
N PHE A 85 -5.95 -0.05 -3.96
CA PHE A 85 -5.49 1.33 -3.93
C PHE A 85 -3.96 1.47 -3.86
N PHE A 86 -3.24 0.43 -3.42
CA PHE A 86 -1.79 0.46 -3.41
C PHE A 86 -1.22 -0.95 -3.64
N HIS A 87 -0.35 -1.09 -4.62
CA HIS A 87 0.23 -2.37 -5.02
C HIS A 87 1.74 -2.25 -5.21
N LEU A 88 2.49 -3.15 -4.57
CA LEU A 88 3.91 -3.37 -4.78
C LEU A 88 4.09 -4.75 -5.39
N GLN A 89 4.87 -4.88 -6.46
CA GLN A 89 5.11 -6.17 -7.13
C GLN A 89 6.54 -6.30 -7.62
N GLU A 90 7.17 -7.41 -7.34
CA GLU A 90 8.46 -7.79 -7.89
C GLU A 90 8.35 -7.95 -9.41
N LYS A 91 9.33 -7.42 -10.14
CA LYS A 91 9.33 -7.44 -11.62
C LYS A 91 9.50 -8.86 -12.16
N GLY A 92 8.63 -9.25 -13.10
CA GLY A 92 8.71 -10.54 -13.80
C GLY A 92 8.23 -11.74 -12.98
N THR A 93 7.65 -11.52 -11.80
CA THR A 93 7.10 -12.57 -10.94
C THR A 93 5.67 -12.23 -10.50
N ASP A 94 5.06 -13.14 -9.74
CA ASP A 94 3.76 -12.94 -9.09
C ASP A 94 3.91 -12.57 -7.60
N ASN A 95 5.13 -12.36 -7.13
CA ASN A 95 5.42 -11.89 -5.77
C ASN A 95 4.92 -10.45 -5.62
N ARG A 96 4.05 -10.20 -4.64
CA ARG A 96 3.38 -8.90 -4.52
C ARG A 96 2.83 -8.64 -3.13
N MET A 97 2.55 -7.39 -2.88
CA MET A 97 1.86 -6.90 -1.70
C MET A 97 0.75 -5.96 -2.16
N LEU A 98 -0.44 -6.07 -1.55
CA LEU A 98 -1.61 -5.28 -1.92
C LEU A 98 -2.27 -4.70 -0.68
N PHE A 99 -2.63 -3.41 -0.76
CA PHE A 99 -3.70 -2.84 0.01
C PHE A 99 -4.96 -2.74 -0.84
N GLU A 100 -5.98 -3.40 -0.38
CA GLU A 100 -7.30 -3.46 -1.00
C GLU A 100 -8.35 -3.05 0.03
N ILE A 101 -9.52 -2.64 -0.42
CA ILE A 101 -10.69 -2.49 0.42
C ILE A 101 -11.84 -3.33 -0.13
N ARG A 102 -12.70 -3.78 0.78
CA ARG A 102 -14.00 -4.36 0.47
C ARG A 102 -15.08 -3.40 0.95
N VAL A 103 -15.91 -2.92 0.03
CA VAL A 103 -17.03 -2.02 0.35
C VAL A 103 -18.26 -2.84 0.64
N ILE A 104 -18.89 -2.59 1.78
CA ILE A 104 -20.10 -3.25 2.27
C ILE A 104 -21.10 -2.16 2.69
N GLY A 105 -22.09 -1.90 1.85
CA GLY A 105 -22.99 -0.77 2.03
C GLY A 105 -22.24 0.56 1.95
N ASN A 106 -22.33 1.38 2.99
CA ASN A 106 -21.61 2.66 3.13
C ASN A 106 -20.36 2.56 4.01
N GLN A 107 -19.83 1.36 4.21
CA GLN A 107 -18.65 1.08 5.01
C GLN A 107 -17.62 0.28 4.19
N TRP A 108 -16.41 0.20 4.68
CA TRP A 108 -15.33 -0.59 4.11
C TRP A 108 -14.56 -1.36 5.18
N CYS A 109 -13.91 -2.45 4.80
CA CYS A 109 -12.90 -3.13 5.61
C CYS A 109 -11.60 -3.28 4.82
N LEU A 110 -10.48 -3.36 5.55
CA LEU A 110 -9.16 -3.54 4.95
C LEU A 110 -8.97 -4.99 4.51
N ASP A 111 -8.39 -5.15 3.31
CA ASP A 111 -7.89 -6.41 2.79
C ASP A 111 -6.41 -6.22 2.46
N ALA A 112 -5.55 -6.76 3.30
CA ALA A 112 -4.11 -6.73 3.09
C ALA A 112 -3.63 -8.10 2.60
N PHE A 113 -2.89 -8.08 1.49
CA PHE A 113 -2.38 -9.29 0.85
C PHE A 113 -0.87 -9.25 0.71
N ALA A 114 -0.20 -10.39 0.96
CA ALA A 114 1.21 -10.59 0.67
C ALA A 114 1.44 -11.96 0.03
N LYS A 115 2.32 -12.01 -0.97
CA LYS A 115 2.76 -13.24 -1.64
C LYS A 115 4.26 -13.22 -1.91
N SER A 116 4.92 -14.35 -1.65
CA SER A 116 6.32 -14.61 -1.98
C SER A 116 6.48 -16.09 -2.32
N GLY A 117 6.80 -16.41 -3.59
CA GLY A 117 6.80 -17.78 -4.09
C GLY A 117 5.42 -18.45 -3.96
N ASP A 118 5.37 -19.61 -3.33
CA ASP A 118 4.12 -20.34 -3.07
C ASP A 118 3.41 -19.85 -1.79
N ALA A 119 4.09 -19.13 -0.92
CA ALA A 119 3.52 -18.58 0.31
C ALA A 119 2.67 -17.35 -0.01
N GLN A 120 1.42 -17.36 0.47
CA GLN A 120 0.52 -16.20 0.34
C GLN A 120 -0.45 -16.11 1.50
N GLN A 121 -0.80 -14.89 1.87
CA GLN A 121 -1.73 -14.59 2.96
C GLN A 121 -2.63 -13.42 2.61
N VAL A 122 -3.91 -13.59 2.89
CA VAL A 122 -4.93 -12.54 2.91
C VAL A 122 -5.27 -12.25 4.37
N LEU A 123 -5.25 -11.00 4.77
CA LEU A 123 -5.76 -10.53 6.06
C LEU A 123 -7.02 -9.70 5.79
N LEU A 124 -8.18 -10.32 5.89
CA LEU A 124 -9.49 -9.73 5.65
C LEU A 124 -10.47 -10.15 6.75
N ASP A 125 -10.89 -9.22 7.56
CA ASP A 125 -11.98 -9.38 8.51
C ASP A 125 -13.15 -8.47 8.13
N ARG A 126 -14.23 -9.06 7.59
CA ARG A 126 -15.43 -8.33 7.15
C ARG A 126 -16.27 -7.77 8.30
N THR A 127 -15.92 -8.03 9.55
CA THR A 127 -16.56 -7.45 10.73
C THR A 127 -15.90 -6.14 11.17
N LYS A 128 -14.67 -5.85 10.70
CA LYS A 128 -13.92 -4.63 10.97
C LYS A 128 -14.31 -3.54 9.98
N LEU A 129 -15.46 -2.93 10.21
CA LEU A 129 -16.08 -1.98 9.27
C LEU A 129 -15.81 -0.53 9.67
N HIS A 130 -15.42 0.27 8.69
CA HIS A 130 -15.13 1.70 8.82
C HIS A 130 -16.04 2.51 7.89
N PRO A 131 -16.54 3.68 8.29
CA PRO A 131 -17.28 4.58 7.41
C PRO A 131 -16.47 4.98 6.17
N LEU A 132 -17.12 5.10 5.00
CA LEU A 132 -16.54 5.77 3.84
C LEU A 132 -16.41 7.28 4.08
N ASP A 133 -15.72 7.98 3.16
CA ASP A 133 -15.61 9.44 3.09
C ASP A 133 -14.78 10.09 4.22
N ALA A 134 -14.06 9.30 5.02
CA ALA A 134 -13.14 9.77 6.06
C ALA A 134 -11.69 9.37 5.77
N TRP A 135 -10.74 10.09 6.37
CA TRP A 135 -9.31 9.78 6.30
C TRP A 135 -8.93 8.70 7.31
N TYR A 136 -8.13 7.76 6.87
CA TYR A 136 -7.62 6.62 7.66
C TYR A 136 -6.12 6.46 7.45
N HIS A 137 -5.48 5.90 8.47
CA HIS A 137 -4.16 5.31 8.34
C HIS A 137 -4.30 3.79 8.26
N ALA A 138 -3.77 3.16 7.22
CA ALA A 138 -3.60 1.72 7.16
C ALA A 138 -2.12 1.36 7.24
N ALA A 139 -1.80 0.27 7.94
CA ALA A 139 -0.46 -0.29 8.00
C ALA A 139 -0.48 -1.81 7.80
N ALA A 140 0.54 -2.31 7.13
CA ALA A 140 0.88 -3.73 7.06
C ALA A 140 2.29 -3.91 7.60
N VAL A 141 2.47 -4.88 8.50
CA VAL A 141 3.74 -5.15 9.18
C VAL A 141 4.11 -6.61 9.02
N TYR A 142 5.34 -6.88 8.62
CA TYR A 142 5.93 -8.21 8.63
C TYR A 142 7.22 -8.21 9.47
N ASP A 143 7.28 -9.04 10.50
CA ASP A 143 8.41 -9.09 11.42
C ASP A 143 9.39 -10.26 11.17
N GLY A 144 9.22 -10.95 10.03
CA GLY A 144 9.97 -12.16 9.67
C GLY A 144 9.23 -13.46 10.01
N HIS A 145 8.12 -13.37 10.74
CA HIS A 145 7.34 -14.53 11.19
C HIS A 145 5.82 -14.28 11.08
N GLN A 146 5.37 -13.09 11.49
CA GLN A 146 3.95 -12.72 11.46
C GLN A 146 3.71 -11.56 10.48
N PHE A 147 2.67 -11.72 9.68
CA PHE A 147 2.07 -10.67 8.87
C PHE A 147 0.84 -10.12 9.59
N ARG A 148 0.77 -8.78 9.77
CA ARG A 148 -0.29 -8.08 10.51
C ARG A 148 -0.79 -6.90 9.73
N ASN A 149 -2.09 -6.58 9.83
CA ASN A 149 -2.64 -5.34 9.30
C ASN A 149 -3.34 -4.52 10.41
N TYR A 150 -3.36 -3.21 10.20
CA TYR A 150 -3.86 -2.24 11.16
C TYR A 150 -4.64 -1.14 10.44
N VAL A 151 -5.70 -0.64 11.09
CA VAL A 151 -6.37 0.61 10.72
C VAL A 151 -6.34 1.55 11.93
N ASP A 152 -5.88 2.79 11.73
CA ASP A 152 -5.71 3.81 12.78
C ASP A 152 -4.94 3.31 14.02
N GLY A 153 -3.94 2.43 13.80
CA GLY A 153 -3.13 1.84 14.86
C GLY A 153 -3.76 0.63 15.56
N VAL A 154 -5.00 0.28 15.24
CA VAL A 154 -5.70 -0.89 15.81
C VAL A 154 -5.42 -2.12 14.95
N LEU A 155 -4.98 -3.22 15.57
CA LEU A 155 -4.78 -4.51 14.90
C LEU A 155 -6.12 -5.09 14.43
N GLU A 156 -6.21 -5.44 13.15
CA GLU A 156 -7.41 -6.03 12.56
C GLU A 156 -7.22 -7.47 12.10
N GLY A 157 -6.00 -7.85 11.74
CA GLY A 157 -5.69 -9.21 11.34
C GLY A 157 -4.23 -9.56 11.54
N SER A 158 -3.96 -10.84 11.79
CA SER A 158 -2.60 -11.39 11.85
C SER A 158 -2.59 -12.83 11.41
N ALA A 159 -1.48 -13.27 10.81
CA ALA A 159 -1.23 -14.66 10.47
C ALA A 159 0.28 -14.96 10.52
N GLU A 160 0.64 -16.16 10.89
CA GLU A 160 1.98 -16.69 10.74
C GLU A 160 2.20 -17.06 9.28
N ILE A 161 3.30 -16.60 8.71
CA ILE A 161 3.71 -16.89 7.34
C ILE A 161 5.20 -16.65 7.19
N HIS A 162 5.84 -17.42 6.33
CA HIS A 162 7.21 -17.16 5.89
C HIS A 162 7.20 -16.50 4.52
N LEU A 163 7.70 -15.27 4.44
CA LEU A 163 7.81 -14.50 3.20
C LEU A 163 9.29 -14.24 2.90
N GLU A 164 9.73 -14.66 1.72
CA GLU A 164 11.04 -14.30 1.21
C GLU A 164 11.08 -12.82 0.79
N PRO A 165 12.22 -12.13 0.93
CA PRO A 165 12.36 -10.76 0.48
C PRO A 165 12.09 -10.62 -1.02
N GLN A 166 11.20 -9.71 -1.39
CA GLN A 166 10.94 -9.40 -2.80
C GLN A 166 12.10 -8.59 -3.40
N LYS A 167 12.33 -8.76 -4.69
CA LYS A 167 13.37 -8.03 -5.43
C LYS A 167 12.83 -6.71 -5.98
N ALA A 168 13.68 -6.01 -6.77
CA ALA A 168 13.29 -4.80 -7.48
C ALA A 168 12.03 -5.00 -8.33
N GLY A 169 11.18 -3.99 -8.39
CA GLY A 169 9.87 -4.14 -9.00
C GLY A 169 9.18 -2.83 -9.33
N GLN A 170 7.87 -2.83 -9.22
CA GLN A 170 6.98 -1.74 -9.60
C GLN A 170 5.98 -1.45 -8.49
N THR A 171 5.47 -0.23 -8.50
CA THR A 171 4.39 0.23 -7.64
C THR A 171 3.24 0.77 -8.47
N SER A 172 2.00 0.53 -8.05
CA SER A 172 0.85 1.29 -8.55
C SER A 172 0.01 1.86 -7.41
N LEU A 173 -0.55 3.04 -7.65
CA LEU A 173 -1.50 3.74 -6.80
C LEU A 173 -2.81 3.89 -7.57
N GLY A 174 -3.94 3.73 -6.89
CA GLY A 174 -5.26 3.86 -7.48
C GLY A 174 -5.76 2.62 -8.24
N VAL A 175 -4.91 1.60 -8.44
CA VAL A 175 -5.29 0.36 -9.13
C VAL A 175 -4.27 -0.74 -8.88
N ARG A 176 -4.64 -2.00 -9.13
CA ARG A 176 -3.67 -3.10 -9.26
C ARG A 176 -2.82 -2.93 -10.53
N ILE A 177 -1.57 -3.38 -10.54
CA ILE A 177 -0.63 -3.25 -11.68
C ILE A 177 -1.22 -3.80 -13.00
N ASN A 178 -2.05 -4.84 -12.95
CA ASN A 178 -2.75 -5.38 -14.12
C ASN A 178 -4.05 -4.61 -14.49
N LYS A 179 -4.27 -3.42 -13.93
CA LYS A 179 -5.38 -2.49 -14.23
C LYS A 179 -6.78 -3.05 -13.96
N VAL A 180 -6.94 -3.80 -12.86
CA VAL A 180 -8.24 -4.27 -12.39
C VAL A 180 -8.57 -3.68 -11.03
N ASN A 181 -9.87 -3.46 -10.76
CA ASN A 181 -10.42 -2.98 -9.49
C ASN A 181 -9.86 -1.63 -9.07
N TYR A 182 -10.14 -0.62 -9.86
CA TYR A 182 -9.74 0.77 -9.62
C TYR A 182 -10.32 1.31 -8.31
N PHE A 183 -9.54 2.14 -7.66
CA PHE A 183 -9.85 2.77 -6.38
C PHE A 183 -10.55 4.11 -6.59
N LYS A 184 -11.67 4.32 -5.90
CA LYS A 184 -12.34 5.61 -5.77
C LYS A 184 -12.02 6.22 -4.42
N GLY A 185 -11.23 7.28 -4.42
CA GLY A 185 -10.78 7.91 -3.17
C GLY A 185 -9.53 8.72 -3.35
N ALA A 186 -8.90 9.10 -2.25
CA ALA A 186 -7.68 9.89 -2.26
C ALA A 186 -6.56 9.23 -1.44
N ILE A 187 -5.31 9.42 -1.86
CA ILE A 187 -4.11 8.99 -1.15
C ILE A 187 -3.27 10.23 -0.86
N LEU A 188 -2.95 10.43 0.41
CA LEU A 188 -2.21 11.60 0.92
C LEU A 188 -0.71 11.32 1.06
N GLN A 189 -0.38 10.22 1.73
CA GLN A 189 0.98 9.91 2.12
C GLN A 189 1.17 8.39 2.23
N ALA A 190 2.37 7.92 1.92
CA ALA A 190 2.79 6.56 2.20
C ALA A 190 4.17 6.54 2.85
N ARG A 191 4.44 5.54 3.68
CA ARG A 191 5.77 5.29 4.23
C ARG A 191 6.11 3.80 4.13
N MET A 192 7.27 3.50 3.60
CA MET A 192 7.81 2.16 3.48
C MET A 192 9.09 2.09 4.33
N THR A 193 9.07 1.26 5.38
CA THR A 193 10.17 1.13 6.34
C THR A 193 10.69 -0.31 6.32
N PRO A 194 12.00 -0.57 6.07
CA PRO A 194 12.57 -1.92 6.00
C PRO A 194 12.83 -2.49 7.41
N ARG A 195 11.88 -2.36 8.30
CA ARG A 195 11.81 -2.97 9.62
C ARG A 195 10.37 -3.03 10.11
N ALA A 196 10.07 -3.96 11.01
CA ALA A 196 8.78 -4.01 11.68
C ALA A 196 8.69 -2.87 12.71
N LEU A 197 7.70 -1.99 12.52
CA LEU A 197 7.37 -0.91 13.46
C LEU A 197 6.29 -1.38 14.45
N ARG A 198 6.31 -0.79 15.62
CA ARG A 198 5.21 -0.89 16.59
C ARG A 198 4.17 0.20 16.28
N PRO A 199 2.90 0.04 16.69
CA PRO A 199 1.83 1.01 16.40
C PRO A 199 2.13 2.44 16.89
N GLU A 200 2.92 2.60 17.96
CA GLU A 200 3.33 3.91 18.49
C GLU A 200 4.26 4.68 17.54
N GLU A 201 4.94 3.94 16.64
CA GLU A 201 5.89 4.48 15.66
C GLU A 201 5.21 4.80 14.31
N PHE A 202 3.94 4.43 14.13
CA PHE A 202 3.21 4.65 12.88
C PHE A 202 3.01 6.13 12.55
N LEU A 203 2.82 6.41 11.25
CA LEU A 203 2.37 7.71 10.80
C LEU A 203 1.09 8.11 11.54
N LYS A 204 1.01 9.37 11.90
CA LYS A 204 -0.22 9.93 12.47
C LYS A 204 -1.04 10.52 11.33
N LYS A 205 -2.32 10.17 11.29
CA LYS A 205 -3.24 10.85 10.38
C LYS A 205 -3.44 12.30 10.83
N PRO A 206 -3.56 13.23 9.91
CA PRO A 206 -3.76 14.65 10.22
C PRO A 206 -5.11 14.95 10.85
#